data_c58b4ebda6bca3381d634247e7935be7
#
_entry.id   c58b4ebda6bca3381d634247e7935be7
#
_cell.length_a   1.000
_cell.length_b   1.000
_cell.length_c   1.000
_cell.angle_alpha   90.00
_cell.angle_beta   90.00
_cell.angle_gamma   90.00
#
_symmetry.space_group_name_H-M   'P 1'
#
loop_
_entity.id
_entity.type
_entity.pdbx_description
1 polymer ?
#
loop_
_entity_poly.entity_id
_entity_poly.type
_entity_poly.pdbx_seq_one_letter_code
_entity_poly.pdbx_strand_id
1 'polypeptide(L)'
;MSNDSPPDTRHELETLLRSRIPLVIIETRDEPRALALLSSLAVRLTHPVHLPVFQWTVTDGLRRLDVDLGGAQRHNIDPVEVLKSIRVTDKAGVYVLLDFHPYLADPVNVRLIKDICQGYAKVPRTLVLISYAISLPPELDHFAARFDLSFPDRKERQVIIERVAHDWQQVHGTRVRTDRKALELLLENLGGLSTNDTERLARKAIFNDGALQENDLPGVMQAKYELLNRSGVLSFEYNTTAFAELGGMRRLKEWLQRRRIAFDGSSPGLDAPKGVLLLGVQGCGKSVAARAAAGIFGVPLLRLDFAALHNKWMGETERNLRDTLKTADVMAPCVLWIDEIEKGVATGDSDGATSKRILGTFLTWLAEKHTHVFVVATANDISELPPELVRKGRFDEIFFVDLPTAAV
;
A
#
# COMPACT_ATOMS: atom_id res chain seq x y z
N MET A 1 3.08 28.08 -1.12
CA MET A 1 4.27 27.24 -1.33
C MET A 1 4.44 26.41 -0.07
N SER A 2 3.65 25.37 0.06
CA SER A 2 3.79 24.36 1.12
C SER A 2 4.50 23.17 0.45
N ASN A 3 5.70 22.91 0.92
CA ASN A 3 6.53 21.78 0.55
C ASN A 3 5.90 20.53 1.21
N ASP A 4 4.89 19.94 0.60
CA ASP A 4 4.34 18.63 0.97
C ASP A 4 5.19 17.50 0.38
N SER A 5 6.47 17.46 0.77
CA SER A 5 7.20 16.19 0.73
C SER A 5 6.60 15.31 1.81
N PRO A 6 6.30 14.02 1.55
CA PRO A 6 5.82 13.13 2.59
C PRO A 6 6.81 13.17 3.77
N PRO A 7 6.32 13.22 5.00
CA PRO A 7 7.18 13.32 6.17
C PRO A 7 8.21 12.19 6.13
N ASP A 8 9.46 12.53 6.37
CA ASP A 8 10.54 11.55 6.46
C ASP A 8 10.16 10.55 7.56
N THR A 9 9.85 9.33 7.16
CA THR A 9 9.42 8.22 8.02
C THR A 9 10.34 8.09 9.24
N ARG A 10 11.63 8.37 9.05
CA ARG A 10 12.63 8.38 10.12
C ARG A 10 12.39 9.52 11.10
N HIS A 11 12.10 10.72 10.61
CA HIS A 11 11.84 11.89 11.45
C HIS A 11 10.55 11.73 12.26
N GLU A 12 9.52 11.15 11.68
CA GLU A 12 8.26 10.87 12.36
C GLU A 12 8.44 9.88 13.52
N LEU A 13 9.13 8.75 13.29
CA LEU A 13 9.42 7.78 14.35
C LEU A 13 10.33 8.37 15.42
N GLU A 14 11.34 9.17 15.04
CA GLU A 14 12.21 9.88 15.99
C GLU A 14 11.37 10.83 16.87
N THR A 15 10.45 11.56 16.27
CA THR A 15 9.55 12.48 16.99
C THR A 15 8.66 11.72 17.97
N LEU A 16 8.09 10.58 17.57
CA LEU A 16 7.30 9.72 18.45
C LEU A 16 8.12 9.24 19.66
N LEU A 17 9.33 8.73 19.43
CA LEU A 17 10.21 8.26 20.52
C LEU A 17 10.65 9.40 21.45
N ARG A 18 10.84 10.62 20.92
CA ARG A 18 11.15 11.82 21.71
C ARG A 18 9.96 12.37 22.49
N SER A 19 8.74 12.15 22.00
CA SER A 19 7.49 12.64 22.62
C SER A 19 7.09 11.87 23.88
N ARG A 20 7.96 11.00 24.39
CA ARG A 20 7.76 10.24 25.62
C ARG A 20 6.51 9.36 25.62
N ILE A 21 6.20 8.77 24.49
CA ILE A 21 5.10 7.83 24.34
C ILE A 21 5.57 6.47 24.85
N PRO A 22 4.89 5.88 25.87
CA PRO A 22 5.36 4.64 26.47
C PRO A 22 5.07 3.39 25.63
N LEU A 23 4.11 3.45 24.68
CA LEU A 23 3.72 2.33 23.83
C LEU A 23 3.60 2.78 22.37
N VAL A 24 4.36 2.16 21.47
CA VAL A 24 4.31 2.43 20.02
C VAL A 24 3.86 1.15 19.31
N ILE A 25 2.91 1.28 18.40
CA ILE A 25 2.38 0.18 17.60
C ILE A 25 2.82 0.35 16.15
N ILE A 26 3.48 -0.65 15.60
CA ILE A 26 3.92 -0.69 14.19
C ILE A 26 3.29 -1.90 13.51
N GLU A 27 2.29 -1.67 12.68
CA GLU A 27 1.69 -2.73 11.87
C GLU A 27 2.40 -2.84 10.53
N THR A 28 3.22 -3.88 10.38
CA THR A 28 3.99 -4.10 9.15
C THR A 28 4.26 -5.57 8.88
N ARG A 29 4.48 -5.91 7.62
CA ARG A 29 5.05 -7.20 7.17
C ARG A 29 6.55 -7.07 6.85
N ASP A 30 7.10 -5.86 6.92
CA ASP A 30 8.51 -5.57 6.68
C ASP A 30 9.25 -5.38 8.01
N GLU A 31 9.23 -6.43 8.84
CA GLU A 31 9.85 -6.47 10.15
C GLU A 31 11.35 -6.07 10.11
N PRO A 32 12.17 -6.62 9.18
CA PRO A 32 13.59 -6.26 9.13
C PRO A 32 13.82 -4.78 8.91
N ARG A 33 12.98 -4.12 8.11
CA ARG A 33 13.07 -2.67 7.87
C ARG A 33 12.67 -1.86 9.10
N ALA A 34 11.62 -2.27 9.80
CA ALA A 34 11.22 -1.63 11.05
C ALA A 34 12.32 -1.71 12.10
N LEU A 35 12.95 -2.88 12.25
CA LEU A 35 14.09 -3.10 13.16
C LEU A 35 15.32 -2.29 12.75
N ALA A 36 15.66 -2.24 11.47
CA ALA A 36 16.79 -1.42 10.98
C ALA A 36 16.55 0.07 11.22
N LEU A 37 15.33 0.55 11.04
CA LEU A 37 14.94 1.92 11.33
C LEU A 37 15.10 2.24 12.83
N LEU A 38 14.56 1.42 13.71
CA LEU A 38 14.70 1.57 15.16
C LEU A 38 16.16 1.52 15.61
N SER A 39 16.96 0.59 15.10
CA SER A 39 18.39 0.50 15.41
C SER A 39 19.15 1.75 14.96
N SER A 40 18.85 2.28 13.77
CA SER A 40 19.48 3.50 13.26
C SER A 40 19.13 4.74 14.08
N LEU A 41 17.94 4.79 14.65
CA LEU A 41 17.49 5.88 15.53
C LEU A 41 18.10 5.77 16.93
N ALA A 42 18.28 4.56 17.46
CA ALA A 42 18.92 4.36 18.76
C ALA A 42 20.30 5.00 18.82
N VAL A 43 21.09 4.90 17.75
CA VAL A 43 22.41 5.53 17.63
C VAL A 43 22.31 7.07 17.64
N ARG A 44 21.24 7.66 17.14
CA ARG A 44 21.02 9.11 17.04
C ARG A 44 20.35 9.73 18.27
N LEU A 45 19.56 8.97 18.99
CA LEU A 45 18.89 9.40 20.22
C LEU A 45 19.87 9.59 21.41
N THR A 46 21.16 9.61 21.12
CA THR A 46 22.29 9.60 22.06
C THR A 46 22.60 10.92 22.79
N HIS A 47 21.71 11.90 22.85
CA HIS A 47 21.95 13.07 23.69
C HIS A 47 20.76 13.33 24.64
N PRO A 48 20.94 13.27 25.96
CA PRO A 48 22.17 13.06 26.74
C PRO A 48 22.46 11.60 27.17
N VAL A 49 21.60 10.62 26.81
CA VAL A 49 21.77 9.22 27.25
C VAL A 49 21.47 8.26 26.10
N HIS A 50 22.40 7.34 25.82
CA HIS A 50 22.19 6.19 24.94
C HIS A 50 20.94 5.42 25.38
N LEU A 51 19.93 5.32 24.49
CA LEU A 51 18.78 4.46 24.72
C LEU A 51 19.06 3.10 24.08
N PRO A 52 19.39 2.06 24.87
CA PRO A 52 19.59 0.73 24.33
C PRO A 52 18.31 0.22 23.72
N VAL A 53 18.41 -0.45 22.57
CA VAL A 53 17.31 -1.13 21.91
C VAL A 53 17.41 -2.62 22.15
N PHE A 54 16.33 -3.18 22.68
CA PHE A 54 16.18 -4.61 22.92
C PHE A 54 15.13 -5.16 21.97
N GLN A 55 15.33 -6.36 21.48
CA GLN A 55 14.38 -7.13 20.69
C GLN A 55 14.00 -8.38 21.46
N TRP A 56 12.74 -8.70 21.47
CA TRP A 56 12.20 -9.95 21.98
C TRP A 56 11.43 -10.71 20.90
N THR A 57 11.65 -12.01 20.86
CA THR A 57 10.83 -12.97 20.13
C THR A 57 10.54 -14.16 21.04
N VAL A 58 9.45 -14.88 20.76
CA VAL A 58 9.13 -16.09 21.49
C VAL A 58 10.14 -17.23 21.28
N THR A 59 10.99 -17.13 20.25
CA THR A 59 12.01 -18.14 19.92
C THR A 59 13.35 -17.85 20.56
N ASP A 60 13.76 -16.58 20.62
CA ASP A 60 15.12 -16.19 21.01
C ASP A 60 15.18 -15.50 22.39
N GLY A 61 14.02 -15.08 22.94
CA GLY A 61 13.94 -14.29 24.16
C GLY A 61 14.39 -12.84 23.94
N LEU A 62 14.75 -12.17 25.03
CA LEU A 62 15.16 -10.76 25.04
C LEU A 62 16.65 -10.63 24.74
N ARG A 63 17.00 -9.91 23.67
CA ARG A 63 18.40 -9.62 23.27
C ARG A 63 18.60 -8.14 22.97
N ARG A 64 19.83 -7.65 23.06
CA ARG A 64 20.16 -6.31 22.55
C ARG A 64 20.26 -6.33 21.03
N LEU A 65 19.68 -5.29 20.41
CA LEU A 65 19.69 -5.13 18.96
C LEU A 65 20.86 -4.24 18.47
N ASP A 66 21.32 -3.33 19.33
CA ASP A 66 22.37 -2.35 19.04
C ASP A 66 23.79 -2.88 19.26
N VAL A 67 23.95 -4.05 19.87
CA VAL A 67 25.25 -4.70 20.13
C VAL A 67 25.12 -6.18 19.81
N ASP A 68 25.96 -6.69 18.91
CA ASP A 68 26.06 -8.12 18.64
C ASP A 68 26.86 -8.81 19.76
N LEU A 69 26.14 -9.45 20.68
CA LEU A 69 26.73 -10.20 21.78
C LEU A 69 26.93 -11.70 21.48
N GLY A 70 26.69 -12.11 20.22
CA GLY A 70 26.87 -13.49 19.77
C GLY A 70 25.88 -14.48 20.39
N GLY A 71 25.02 -15.07 19.58
CA GLY A 71 24.12 -16.18 19.94
C GLY A 71 22.83 -15.78 20.66
N ALA A 72 21.80 -16.62 20.49
CA ALA A 72 20.52 -16.46 21.18
C ALA A 72 20.70 -16.63 22.70
N GLN A 73 20.55 -15.56 23.43
CA GLN A 73 20.44 -15.62 24.88
C GLN A 73 19.00 -16.04 25.19
N ARG A 74 18.74 -17.32 25.46
CA ARG A 74 17.41 -17.86 25.76
C ARG A 74 16.83 -17.37 27.10
N HIS A 75 17.12 -16.14 27.50
CA HIS A 75 16.53 -15.54 28.70
C HIS A 75 15.21 -14.84 28.36
N ASN A 76 14.23 -15.04 29.21
CA ASN A 76 12.91 -14.39 29.11
C ASN A 76 12.17 -14.70 27.80
N ILE A 77 12.10 -15.98 27.40
CA ILE A 77 11.30 -16.44 26.24
C ILE A 77 9.80 -16.28 26.54
N ASP A 78 9.40 -16.58 27.76
CA ASP A 78 8.00 -16.49 28.19
C ASP A 78 7.50 -15.02 28.14
N PRO A 79 6.32 -14.76 27.55
CA PRO A 79 5.76 -13.43 27.44
C PRO A 79 5.54 -12.71 28.77
N VAL A 80 5.14 -13.42 29.80
CA VAL A 80 4.93 -12.85 31.14
C VAL A 80 6.29 -12.52 31.79
N GLU A 81 7.26 -13.43 31.65
CA GLU A 81 8.59 -13.25 32.26
C GLU A 81 9.37 -12.10 31.60
N VAL A 82 9.27 -11.92 30.28
CA VAL A 82 9.91 -10.75 29.62
C VAL A 82 9.29 -9.43 30.09
N LEU A 83 7.97 -9.35 30.23
CA LEU A 83 7.30 -8.14 30.71
C LEU A 83 7.64 -7.86 32.19
N LYS A 84 7.72 -8.89 33.03
CA LYS A 84 8.18 -8.75 34.42
C LYS A 84 9.63 -8.24 34.47
N SER A 85 10.50 -8.79 33.64
CA SER A 85 11.90 -8.35 33.55
C SER A 85 12.02 -6.89 33.12
N ILE A 86 11.28 -6.47 32.08
CA ILE A 86 11.22 -5.08 31.63
C ILE A 86 10.69 -4.17 32.74
N ARG A 87 9.66 -4.59 33.46
CA ARG A 87 9.04 -3.80 34.56
C ARG A 87 9.98 -3.49 35.70
N VAL A 88 10.87 -4.41 36.06
CA VAL A 88 11.81 -4.24 37.17
C VAL A 88 13.14 -3.59 36.78
N THR A 89 13.45 -3.51 35.49
CA THR A 89 14.69 -2.88 35.01
C THR A 89 14.71 -1.40 35.38
N ASP A 90 15.81 -0.92 35.95
CA ASP A 90 16.04 0.47 36.35
C ASP A 90 16.65 1.35 35.24
N LYS A 91 16.88 0.78 34.04
CA LYS A 91 17.50 1.47 32.90
C LYS A 91 16.44 1.84 31.85
N ALA A 92 16.56 3.07 31.36
CA ALA A 92 15.78 3.50 30.20
C ALA A 92 16.15 2.69 28.96
N GLY A 93 15.19 2.47 28.06
CA GLY A 93 15.41 1.73 26.83
C GLY A 93 14.17 1.58 25.96
N VAL A 94 14.39 1.12 24.73
CA VAL A 94 13.35 0.76 23.78
C VAL A 94 13.27 -0.77 23.70
N TYR A 95 12.11 -1.32 23.98
CA TYR A 95 11.87 -2.76 24.02
C TYR A 95 10.93 -3.14 22.88
N VAL A 96 11.47 -3.74 21.84
CA VAL A 96 10.73 -4.16 20.64
C VAL A 96 10.25 -5.59 20.86
N LEU A 97 8.94 -5.77 20.89
CA LEU A 97 8.30 -7.08 21.06
C LEU A 97 7.69 -7.50 19.72
N LEU A 98 8.31 -8.49 19.08
CA LEU A 98 7.86 -9.01 17.80
C LEU A 98 6.78 -10.05 18.00
N ASP A 99 5.71 -9.95 17.17
CA ASP A 99 4.57 -10.86 17.19
C ASP A 99 3.96 -11.08 18.59
N PHE A 100 3.94 -10.02 19.40
CA PHE A 100 3.34 -10.08 20.75
C PHE A 100 1.82 -10.08 20.72
N HIS A 101 1.18 -9.83 19.58
CA HIS A 101 -0.28 -9.68 19.45
C HIS A 101 -1.10 -10.88 19.97
N PRO A 102 -0.70 -12.17 19.86
CA PRO A 102 -1.50 -13.27 20.42
C PRO A 102 -1.55 -13.24 21.95
N TYR A 103 -0.53 -12.69 22.59
CA TYR A 103 -0.42 -12.63 24.06
C TYR A 103 -1.16 -11.44 24.68
N LEU A 104 -1.71 -10.53 23.85
CA LEU A 104 -2.57 -9.43 24.32
C LEU A 104 -3.98 -9.91 24.75
N ALA A 105 -4.33 -11.15 24.46
CA ALA A 105 -5.56 -11.77 24.99
C ALA A 105 -5.44 -12.14 26.49
N ASP A 106 -4.22 -12.27 27.03
CA ASP A 106 -4.00 -12.60 28.43
C ASP A 106 -4.06 -11.34 29.32
N PRO A 107 -5.00 -11.28 30.30
CA PRO A 107 -5.13 -10.14 31.20
C PRO A 107 -3.86 -9.83 32.02
N VAL A 108 -3.03 -10.84 32.30
CA VAL A 108 -1.76 -10.65 33.02
C VAL A 108 -0.78 -9.83 32.17
N ASN A 109 -0.66 -10.15 30.89
CA ASN A 109 0.20 -9.39 29.96
C ASN A 109 -0.30 -7.97 29.78
N VAL A 110 -1.60 -7.77 29.60
CA VAL A 110 -2.21 -6.44 29.49
C VAL A 110 -1.91 -5.60 30.74
N ARG A 111 -2.05 -6.20 31.94
CA ARG A 111 -1.77 -5.52 33.20
C ARG A 111 -0.29 -5.15 33.32
N LEU A 112 0.62 -6.04 32.97
CA LEU A 112 2.06 -5.79 33.01
C LEU A 112 2.48 -4.67 32.05
N ILE A 113 1.95 -4.65 30.81
CA ILE A 113 2.17 -3.56 29.85
C ILE A 113 1.68 -2.24 30.43
N LYS A 114 0.48 -2.22 31.01
CA LYS A 114 -0.08 -1.02 31.66
C LYS A 114 0.80 -0.52 32.80
N ASP A 115 1.32 -1.42 33.64
CA ASP A 115 2.23 -1.06 34.75
C ASP A 115 3.54 -0.44 34.22
N ILE A 116 4.11 -1.00 33.13
CA ILE A 116 5.31 -0.45 32.48
C ILE A 116 5.02 0.95 31.95
N CYS A 117 3.88 1.14 31.24
CA CYS A 117 3.48 2.43 30.69
C CYS A 117 3.27 3.48 31.80
N GLN A 118 2.61 3.14 32.90
CA GLN A 118 2.41 4.02 34.04
C GLN A 118 3.73 4.35 34.78
N GLY A 119 4.68 3.44 34.74
CA GLY A 119 6.02 3.63 35.32
C GLY A 119 6.95 4.52 34.47
N TYR A 120 6.53 4.92 33.28
CA TYR A 120 7.38 5.63 32.30
C TYR A 120 8.01 6.91 32.84
N ALA A 121 7.30 7.69 33.63
CA ALA A 121 7.80 8.94 34.20
C ALA A 121 9.01 8.73 35.15
N LYS A 122 9.12 7.57 35.77
CA LYS A 122 10.21 7.21 36.67
C LYS A 122 11.41 6.64 35.91
N VAL A 123 11.14 5.68 35.01
CA VAL A 123 12.13 5.06 34.14
C VAL A 123 11.55 4.97 32.72
N PRO A 124 12.05 5.75 31.75
CA PRO A 124 11.55 5.76 30.38
C PRO A 124 11.81 4.43 29.68
N ARG A 125 10.81 3.55 29.67
CA ARG A 125 10.82 2.26 28.99
C ARG A 125 9.74 2.30 27.91
N THR A 126 10.16 2.52 26.67
CA THR A 126 9.23 2.51 25.52
C THR A 126 9.06 1.09 25.04
N LEU A 127 7.83 0.59 25.04
CA LEU A 127 7.47 -0.66 24.38
C LEU A 127 7.11 -0.37 22.92
N VAL A 128 7.65 -1.17 22.00
CA VAL A 128 7.31 -1.12 20.58
C VAL A 128 6.79 -2.48 20.19
N LEU A 129 5.49 -2.57 19.85
CA LEU A 129 4.89 -3.81 19.36
C LEU A 129 4.93 -3.80 17.83
N ILE A 130 5.55 -4.80 17.23
CA ILE A 130 5.62 -4.98 15.78
C ILE A 130 4.93 -6.28 15.40
N SER A 131 3.95 -6.21 14.50
CA SER A 131 3.32 -7.37 13.89
C SER A 131 2.54 -6.96 12.63
N TYR A 132 1.98 -7.96 11.93
CA TYR A 132 1.19 -7.72 10.72
C TYR A 132 -0.18 -7.06 11.01
N ALA A 133 -0.74 -7.26 12.19
CA ALA A 133 -1.98 -6.65 12.66
C ALA A 133 -2.05 -6.74 14.18
N ILE A 134 -2.43 -5.66 14.87
CA ILE A 134 -2.48 -5.59 16.33
C ILE A 134 -3.83 -5.02 16.77
N SER A 135 -4.64 -5.88 17.41
CA SER A 135 -5.84 -5.43 18.12
C SER A 135 -5.47 -5.08 19.56
N LEU A 136 -5.40 -3.78 19.84
CA LEU A 136 -5.00 -3.32 21.16
C LEU A 136 -6.19 -3.36 22.12
N PRO A 137 -6.03 -3.90 23.35
CA PRO A 137 -7.03 -3.79 24.40
C PRO A 137 -7.33 -2.32 24.74
N PRO A 138 -8.62 -1.95 24.99
CA PRO A 138 -9.01 -0.55 25.27
C PRO A 138 -8.26 0.10 26.43
N GLU A 139 -7.82 -0.70 27.40
CA GLU A 139 -7.06 -0.21 28.56
C GLU A 139 -5.66 0.30 28.23
N LEU A 140 -5.15 -0.02 27.04
CA LEU A 140 -3.83 0.40 26.55
C LEU A 140 -3.89 1.52 25.53
N ASP A 141 -5.06 1.79 24.93
CA ASP A 141 -5.21 2.76 23.83
C ASP A 141 -4.66 4.16 24.17
N HIS A 142 -4.92 4.64 25.38
CA HIS A 142 -4.48 5.99 25.78
C HIS A 142 -2.96 6.12 26.04
N PHE A 143 -2.23 5.01 26.11
CA PHE A 143 -0.77 5.00 26.18
C PHE A 143 -0.09 4.85 24.84
N ALA A 144 -0.85 4.47 23.80
CA ALA A 144 -0.31 4.04 22.54
C ALA A 144 -0.32 5.14 21.47
N ALA A 145 0.71 5.15 20.65
CA ALA A 145 0.69 5.80 19.34
C ALA A 145 0.92 4.76 18.25
N ARG A 146 0.18 4.89 17.14
CA ARG A 146 0.39 4.09 15.94
C ARG A 146 1.38 4.79 15.03
N PHE A 147 2.29 4.01 14.50
CA PHE A 147 3.26 4.47 13.51
C PHE A 147 3.11 3.63 12.24
N ASP A 148 2.83 4.30 11.14
CA ASP A 148 2.69 3.67 9.83
C ASP A 148 4.07 3.64 9.13
N LEU A 149 4.64 2.45 9.00
CA LEU A 149 5.89 2.28 8.27
C LEU A 149 5.60 2.44 6.77
N SER A 150 6.00 3.57 6.20
CA SER A 150 5.89 3.81 4.76
C SER A 150 6.68 2.75 3.96
N PHE A 151 6.26 2.48 2.73
CA PHE A 151 7.02 1.62 1.83
C PHE A 151 8.38 2.25 1.47
N PRO A 152 9.36 1.45 0.99
CA PRO A 152 10.65 1.97 0.54
C PRO A 152 10.49 3.13 -0.46
N ASP A 153 11.17 4.23 -0.20
CA ASP A 153 11.20 5.38 -1.11
C ASP A 153 12.01 5.05 -2.38
N ARG A 154 12.05 6.00 -3.33
CA ARG A 154 12.76 5.79 -4.60
C ARG A 154 14.26 5.49 -4.38
N LYS A 155 14.91 6.16 -3.41
CA LYS A 155 16.35 5.95 -3.12
C LYS A 155 16.59 4.59 -2.48
N GLU A 156 15.73 4.21 -1.53
CA GLU A 156 15.79 2.90 -0.89
C GLU A 156 15.58 1.77 -1.92
N ARG A 157 14.60 1.92 -2.84
CA ARG A 157 14.39 0.95 -3.93
C ARG A 157 15.61 0.87 -4.86
N GLN A 158 16.25 1.98 -5.17
CA GLN A 158 17.47 1.98 -5.97
C GLN A 158 18.59 1.18 -5.29
N VAL A 159 18.81 1.39 -3.99
CA VAL A 159 19.79 0.62 -3.21
C VAL A 159 19.47 -0.88 -3.22
N ILE A 160 18.18 -1.25 -3.14
CA ILE A 160 17.77 -2.67 -3.22
C ILE A 160 18.12 -3.24 -4.59
N ILE A 161 17.81 -2.55 -5.68
CA ILE A 161 18.13 -3.01 -7.05
C ILE A 161 19.64 -3.11 -7.25
N GLU A 162 20.42 -2.14 -6.79
CA GLU A 162 21.89 -2.15 -6.87
C GLU A 162 22.47 -3.34 -6.11
N ARG A 163 21.94 -3.68 -4.93
CA ARG A 163 22.33 -4.87 -4.18
C ARG A 163 22.04 -6.15 -4.96
N VAL A 164 20.87 -6.28 -5.55
CA VAL A 164 20.49 -7.43 -6.40
C VAL A 164 21.41 -7.55 -7.62
N ALA A 165 21.76 -6.43 -8.25
CA ALA A 165 22.70 -6.41 -9.37
C ALA A 165 24.13 -6.81 -8.94
N HIS A 166 24.54 -6.43 -7.73
CA HIS A 166 25.82 -6.86 -7.15
C HIS A 166 25.82 -8.37 -6.86
N ASP A 167 24.74 -8.91 -6.29
CA ASP A 167 24.59 -10.36 -6.06
C ASP A 167 24.70 -11.15 -7.38
N TRP A 168 24.05 -10.65 -8.46
CA TRP A 168 24.21 -11.24 -9.80
C TRP A 168 25.67 -11.29 -10.23
N GLN A 169 26.39 -10.16 -10.08
CA GLN A 169 27.79 -10.07 -10.46
C GLN A 169 28.67 -11.05 -9.68
N GLN A 170 28.40 -11.23 -8.38
CA GLN A 170 29.15 -12.21 -7.56
C GLN A 170 28.92 -13.65 -8.03
N VAL A 171 27.70 -14.00 -8.43
CA VAL A 171 27.35 -15.37 -8.84
C VAL A 171 27.82 -15.67 -10.26
N HIS A 172 27.68 -14.71 -11.19
CA HIS A 172 27.89 -14.94 -12.62
C HIS A 172 29.19 -14.31 -13.17
N GLY A 173 29.90 -13.52 -12.37
CA GLY A 173 31.15 -12.85 -12.78
C GLY A 173 30.97 -11.71 -13.80
N THR A 174 29.74 -11.41 -14.20
CA THR A 174 29.42 -10.38 -15.20
C THR A 174 28.53 -9.28 -14.62
N ARG A 175 28.72 -8.04 -15.03
CA ARG A 175 27.85 -6.94 -14.63
C ARG A 175 26.51 -7.04 -15.35
N VAL A 176 25.45 -6.63 -14.64
CA VAL A 176 24.10 -6.49 -15.22
C VAL A 176 24.11 -5.43 -16.30
N ARG A 177 23.60 -5.77 -17.47
CA ARG A 177 23.40 -4.81 -18.56
C ARG A 177 22.12 -4.04 -18.29
N THR A 178 22.21 -2.76 -18.01
CA THR A 178 21.07 -1.96 -17.59
C THR A 178 20.77 -0.88 -18.63
N ASP A 179 19.54 -0.87 -19.16
CA ASP A 179 18.99 0.27 -19.85
C ASP A 179 18.49 1.29 -18.84
N ARG A 180 18.91 2.55 -19.00
CA ARG A 180 18.54 3.64 -18.09
C ARG A 180 17.02 3.83 -18.00
N LYS A 181 16.34 3.79 -19.14
CA LYS A 181 14.88 3.96 -19.19
C LYS A 181 14.15 2.80 -18.50
N ALA A 182 14.61 1.56 -18.71
CA ALA A 182 14.08 0.39 -18.02
C ALA A 182 14.28 0.46 -16.51
N LEU A 183 15.43 0.96 -16.03
CA LEU A 183 15.69 1.16 -14.60
C LEU A 183 14.74 2.21 -14.00
N GLU A 184 14.55 3.35 -14.66
CA GLU A 184 13.62 4.39 -14.20
C GLU A 184 12.20 3.85 -14.08
N LEU A 185 11.72 3.13 -15.10
CA LEU A 185 10.41 2.50 -15.10
C LEU A 185 10.29 1.41 -14.04
N LEU A 186 11.34 0.61 -13.83
CA LEU A 186 11.36 -0.40 -12.76
C LEU A 186 11.25 0.27 -11.39
N LEU A 187 12.02 1.32 -11.14
CA LEU A 187 11.99 2.08 -9.88
C LEU A 187 10.60 2.65 -9.58
N GLU A 188 9.90 3.14 -10.59
CA GLU A 188 8.52 3.63 -10.44
C GLU A 188 7.56 2.48 -10.17
N ASN A 189 7.62 1.43 -10.97
CA ASN A 189 6.71 0.29 -10.89
C ASN A 189 6.86 -0.52 -9.61
N LEU A 190 8.03 -0.54 -8.96
CA LEU A 190 8.24 -1.18 -7.66
C LEU A 190 7.74 -0.34 -6.47
N GLY A 191 7.19 0.84 -6.71
CA GLY A 191 6.56 1.66 -5.66
C GLY A 191 5.45 0.92 -4.92
N GLY A 192 5.29 1.21 -3.62
CA GLY A 192 4.24 0.65 -2.78
C GLY A 192 4.41 -0.82 -2.37
N LEU A 193 5.59 -1.39 -2.57
CA LEU A 193 5.94 -2.75 -2.16
C LEU A 193 6.86 -2.76 -0.92
N SER A 194 6.80 -3.85 -0.15
CA SER A 194 7.75 -4.10 0.93
C SER A 194 9.18 -4.25 0.39
N THR A 195 10.18 -4.14 1.26
CA THR A 195 11.59 -4.38 0.90
C THR A 195 11.79 -5.76 0.29
N ASN A 196 11.20 -6.79 0.91
CA ASN A 196 11.33 -8.17 0.44
C ASN A 196 10.66 -8.39 -0.93
N ASP A 197 9.47 -7.81 -1.13
CA ASP A 197 8.77 -7.94 -2.41
C ASP A 197 9.48 -7.16 -3.51
N THR A 198 10.03 -5.98 -3.18
CA THR A 198 10.87 -5.16 -4.08
C THR A 198 12.11 -5.96 -4.52
N GLU A 199 12.82 -6.57 -3.57
CA GLU A 199 13.99 -7.41 -3.87
C GLU A 199 13.63 -8.62 -4.72
N ARG A 200 12.53 -9.31 -4.37
CA ARG A 200 12.04 -10.47 -5.11
C ARG A 200 11.73 -10.14 -6.57
N LEU A 201 11.06 -9.01 -6.82
CA LEU A 201 10.72 -8.60 -8.19
C LEU A 201 11.93 -8.07 -8.95
N ALA A 202 12.85 -7.37 -8.29
CA ALA A 202 14.12 -6.97 -8.89
C ALA A 202 14.97 -8.21 -9.28
N ARG A 203 15.02 -9.22 -8.42
CA ARG A 203 15.66 -10.51 -8.75
C ARG A 203 15.01 -11.17 -9.96
N LYS A 204 13.68 -11.21 -10.02
CA LYS A 204 12.96 -11.78 -11.16
C LYS A 204 13.31 -11.07 -12.46
N ALA A 205 13.47 -9.75 -12.45
CA ALA A 205 13.86 -8.98 -13.63
C ALA A 205 15.31 -9.25 -14.05
N ILE A 206 16.25 -9.27 -13.09
CA ILE A 206 17.69 -9.32 -13.37
C ILE A 206 18.19 -10.76 -13.58
N PHE A 207 17.71 -11.72 -12.79
CA PHE A 207 18.20 -13.10 -12.80
C PHE A 207 17.67 -13.96 -13.95
N ASN A 208 16.84 -13.40 -14.83
CA ASN A 208 16.39 -14.08 -16.03
C ASN A 208 17.54 -14.24 -17.07
N ASP A 209 18.23 -13.13 -17.37
CA ASP A 209 19.28 -13.10 -18.42
C ASP A 209 20.46 -12.15 -18.11
N GLY A 210 20.52 -11.58 -16.92
CA GLY A 210 21.54 -10.61 -16.52
C GLY A 210 21.43 -9.27 -17.22
N ALA A 211 20.23 -8.94 -17.70
CA ALA A 211 19.93 -7.64 -18.29
C ALA A 211 18.67 -7.05 -17.62
N LEU A 212 18.54 -5.73 -17.68
CA LEU A 212 17.34 -5.02 -17.33
C LEU A 212 16.92 -4.18 -18.54
N GLN A 213 15.85 -4.61 -19.19
CA GLN A 213 15.31 -4.04 -20.42
C GLN A 213 13.81 -3.72 -20.28
N GLU A 214 13.26 -2.89 -21.19
CA GLU A 214 11.83 -2.60 -21.19
C GLU A 214 10.95 -3.85 -21.33
N ASN A 215 11.45 -4.90 -21.99
CA ASN A 215 10.74 -6.17 -22.19
C ASN A 215 10.55 -6.98 -20.90
N ASP A 216 11.29 -6.67 -19.82
CA ASP A 216 11.16 -7.34 -18.52
C ASP A 216 10.01 -6.76 -17.68
N LEU A 217 9.65 -5.51 -17.92
CA LEU A 217 8.65 -4.78 -17.14
C LEU A 217 7.27 -5.44 -17.13
N PRO A 218 6.72 -5.97 -18.24
CA PRO A 218 5.44 -6.70 -18.23
C PRO A 218 5.42 -7.85 -17.24
N GLY A 219 6.50 -8.64 -17.22
CA GLY A 219 6.63 -9.78 -16.30
C GLY A 219 6.75 -9.36 -14.83
N VAL A 220 7.41 -8.23 -14.56
CA VAL A 220 7.48 -7.64 -13.21
C VAL A 220 6.12 -7.13 -12.76
N MET A 221 5.40 -6.42 -13.62
CA MET A 221 4.07 -5.88 -13.32
C MET A 221 3.05 -6.99 -13.09
N GLN A 222 3.09 -8.05 -13.89
CA GLN A 222 2.25 -9.22 -13.67
C GLN A 222 2.55 -9.86 -12.32
N ALA A 223 3.81 -10.03 -11.96
CA ALA A 223 4.19 -10.59 -10.67
C ALA A 223 3.83 -9.67 -9.49
N LYS A 224 3.96 -8.35 -9.65
CA LYS A 224 3.48 -7.36 -8.67
C LYS A 224 1.99 -7.51 -8.43
N TYR A 225 1.21 -7.59 -9.51
CA TYR A 225 -0.23 -7.81 -9.42
C TYR A 225 -0.57 -9.11 -8.67
N GLU A 226 0.09 -10.23 -8.99
CA GLU A 226 -0.13 -11.52 -8.33
C GLU A 226 0.17 -11.46 -6.82
N LEU A 227 1.19 -10.71 -6.41
CA LEU A 227 1.52 -10.49 -5.00
C LEU A 227 0.46 -9.69 -4.26
N LEU A 228 -0.15 -8.71 -4.91
CA LEU A 228 -1.09 -7.77 -4.32
C LEU A 228 -2.54 -8.27 -4.37
N ASN A 229 -2.94 -8.95 -5.42
CA ASN A 229 -4.32 -9.39 -5.65
C ASN A 229 -4.67 -10.67 -4.87
N ARG A 230 -4.65 -10.57 -3.54
CA ARG A 230 -5.01 -11.71 -2.66
C ARG A 230 -6.51 -11.98 -2.61
N SER A 231 -7.33 -10.97 -2.82
CA SER A 231 -8.79 -11.09 -2.81
C SER A 231 -9.33 -11.78 -4.07
N GLY A 232 -8.59 -11.76 -5.18
CA GLY A 232 -9.04 -12.29 -6.47
C GLY A 232 -10.23 -11.55 -7.08
N VAL A 233 -10.48 -10.31 -6.65
CA VAL A 233 -11.59 -9.44 -7.10
C VAL A 233 -11.17 -8.57 -8.29
N LEU A 234 -9.87 -8.29 -8.42
CA LEU A 234 -9.30 -7.57 -9.56
C LEU A 234 -8.89 -8.55 -10.66
N SER A 235 -9.00 -8.13 -11.89
CA SER A 235 -8.29 -8.70 -13.04
C SER A 235 -7.32 -7.68 -13.63
N PHE A 236 -6.26 -8.15 -14.30
CA PHE A 236 -5.14 -7.33 -14.74
C PHE A 236 -4.82 -7.56 -16.22
N GLU A 237 -4.72 -6.48 -16.98
CA GLU A 237 -4.28 -6.48 -18.37
C GLU A 237 -3.12 -5.49 -18.52
N TYR A 238 -1.92 -5.98 -18.83
CA TYR A 238 -0.75 -5.11 -18.99
C TYR A 238 -0.65 -4.50 -20.40
N ASN A 239 -0.86 -5.32 -21.42
CA ASN A 239 -0.66 -4.88 -22.80
C ASN A 239 -1.90 -4.18 -23.34
N THR A 240 -2.00 -2.88 -23.10
CA THR A 240 -3.16 -2.06 -23.47
C THR A 240 -2.93 -1.20 -24.71
N THR A 241 -1.70 -1.13 -25.24
CA THR A 241 -1.33 -0.23 -26.35
C THR A 241 -2.17 -0.44 -27.61
N ALA A 242 -2.51 -1.68 -27.94
CA ALA A 242 -3.35 -2.01 -29.08
C ALA A 242 -4.77 -1.39 -29.00
N PHE A 243 -5.23 -1.05 -27.80
CA PHE A 243 -6.58 -0.47 -27.61
C PHE A 243 -6.64 1.03 -27.90
N ALA A 244 -5.52 1.74 -27.97
CA ALA A 244 -5.51 3.16 -28.33
C ALA A 244 -6.03 3.42 -29.74
N GLU A 245 -5.89 2.45 -30.63
CA GLU A 245 -6.27 2.54 -32.07
C GLU A 245 -7.71 2.10 -32.37
N LEU A 246 -8.44 1.59 -31.36
CA LEU A 246 -9.83 1.12 -31.58
C LEU A 246 -10.73 2.20 -32.17
N GLY A 247 -11.60 1.84 -33.11
CA GLY A 247 -12.54 2.75 -33.77
C GLY A 247 -13.56 3.43 -32.85
N GLY A 248 -14.16 4.51 -33.27
CA GLY A 248 -15.23 5.20 -32.56
C GLY A 248 -14.82 6.08 -31.38
N MET A 249 -15.79 6.59 -30.62
CA MET A 249 -15.67 7.36 -29.38
C MET A 249 -14.73 8.59 -29.47
N ARG A 250 -14.79 9.30 -30.60
CA ARG A 250 -13.88 10.42 -30.92
C ARG A 250 -13.78 11.45 -29.80
N ARG A 251 -14.92 11.89 -29.23
CA ARG A 251 -14.96 12.90 -28.14
C ARG A 251 -14.23 12.41 -26.88
N LEU A 252 -14.44 11.16 -26.49
CA LEU A 252 -13.78 10.56 -25.34
C LEU A 252 -12.25 10.48 -25.57
N LYS A 253 -11.83 10.02 -26.76
CA LYS A 253 -10.40 9.93 -27.11
C LYS A 253 -9.71 11.29 -27.11
N GLU A 254 -10.31 12.31 -27.74
CA GLU A 254 -9.79 13.68 -27.73
C GLU A 254 -9.69 14.23 -26.30
N TRP A 255 -10.68 13.94 -25.45
CA TRP A 255 -10.67 14.35 -24.07
C TRP A 255 -9.53 13.66 -23.28
N LEU A 256 -9.37 12.35 -23.42
CA LEU A 256 -8.30 11.56 -22.78
C LEU A 256 -6.91 12.02 -23.23
N GLN A 257 -6.72 12.27 -24.53
CA GLN A 257 -5.45 12.77 -25.08
C GLN A 257 -5.04 14.11 -24.46
N ARG A 258 -5.99 15.02 -24.28
CA ARG A 258 -5.74 16.31 -23.62
C ARG A 258 -5.39 16.16 -22.14
N ARG A 259 -5.93 15.16 -21.46
CA ARG A 259 -5.69 14.89 -20.02
C ARG A 259 -4.43 14.07 -19.76
N ARG A 260 -3.86 13.46 -20.78
CA ARG A 260 -2.64 12.65 -20.67
C ARG A 260 -1.51 13.42 -20.00
N ILE A 261 -1.27 14.67 -20.37
CA ILE A 261 -0.21 15.52 -19.80
C ILE A 261 -0.37 15.73 -18.30
N ALA A 262 -1.62 15.88 -17.82
CA ALA A 262 -1.90 16.01 -16.41
C ALA A 262 -1.79 14.65 -15.69
N PHE A 263 -2.17 13.55 -16.36
CA PHE A 263 -2.06 12.21 -15.80
C PHE A 263 -0.60 11.75 -15.66
N ASP A 264 0.26 12.06 -16.63
CA ASP A 264 1.69 11.70 -16.61
C ASP A 264 2.50 12.57 -15.64
N GLY A 265 1.90 13.58 -14.99
CA GLY A 265 2.58 14.51 -14.09
C GLY A 265 3.58 15.45 -14.81
N SER A 266 3.54 15.51 -16.15
CA SER A 266 4.48 16.30 -16.96
C SER A 266 4.25 17.80 -16.88
N SER A 267 3.12 18.25 -16.35
CA SER A 267 2.77 19.67 -16.20
C SER A 267 2.57 20.05 -14.75
N PRO A 268 3.52 20.77 -14.13
CA PRO A 268 3.37 21.28 -12.78
C PRO A 268 2.15 22.19 -12.65
N GLY A 269 1.31 21.93 -11.63
CA GLY A 269 0.13 22.74 -11.33
C GLY A 269 -1.18 22.27 -11.98
N LEU A 270 -1.18 21.16 -12.71
CA LEU A 270 -2.41 20.47 -13.13
C LEU A 270 -2.68 19.27 -12.22
N ASP A 271 -3.90 19.23 -11.70
CA ASP A 271 -4.34 18.06 -10.92
C ASP A 271 -4.50 16.84 -11.84
N ALA A 272 -4.08 15.67 -11.36
CA ALA A 272 -4.28 14.42 -12.07
C ALA A 272 -5.79 14.14 -12.24
N PRO A 273 -6.25 13.73 -13.43
CA PRO A 273 -7.65 13.43 -13.66
C PRO A 273 -8.10 12.26 -12.77
N LYS A 274 -9.30 12.38 -12.21
CA LYS A 274 -9.87 11.38 -11.31
C LYS A 274 -10.46 10.21 -12.07
N GLY A 275 -11.23 10.50 -13.12
CA GLY A 275 -11.88 9.48 -13.92
C GLY A 275 -13.10 9.96 -14.69
N VAL A 276 -13.69 9.03 -15.44
CA VAL A 276 -14.89 9.25 -16.24
C VAL A 276 -15.96 8.22 -15.92
N LEU A 277 -17.23 8.64 -16.06
CA LEU A 277 -18.39 7.76 -16.01
C LEU A 277 -18.93 7.58 -17.44
N LEU A 278 -19.02 6.34 -17.90
CA LEU A 278 -19.54 5.97 -19.22
C LEU A 278 -20.96 5.44 -19.08
N LEU A 279 -21.92 6.13 -19.65
CA LEU A 279 -23.33 5.75 -19.68
C LEU A 279 -23.69 5.25 -21.06
N GLY A 280 -24.50 4.22 -21.15
CA GLY A 280 -25.01 3.73 -22.42
C GLY A 280 -25.58 2.33 -22.33
N VAL A 281 -26.37 1.93 -23.32
CA VAL A 281 -27.00 0.61 -23.37
C VAL A 281 -25.98 -0.53 -23.41
N GLN A 282 -26.40 -1.72 -23.03
CA GLN A 282 -25.57 -2.91 -23.15
C GLN A 282 -25.13 -3.12 -24.62
N GLY A 283 -23.85 -3.48 -24.82
CA GLY A 283 -23.31 -3.70 -26.18
C GLY A 283 -22.79 -2.45 -26.90
N CYS A 284 -22.95 -1.22 -26.38
CA CYS A 284 -22.47 0.00 -27.03
C CYS A 284 -20.93 0.21 -26.96
N GLY A 285 -20.17 -0.68 -26.37
CA GLY A 285 -18.70 -0.63 -26.37
C GLY A 285 -18.05 0.05 -25.15
N LYS A 286 -18.75 0.20 -24.01
CA LYS A 286 -18.19 0.79 -22.78
C LYS A 286 -16.89 0.09 -22.30
N SER A 287 -16.85 -1.24 -22.37
CA SER A 287 -15.66 -2.04 -22.03
C SER A 287 -14.48 -1.76 -22.96
N VAL A 288 -14.77 -1.51 -24.24
CA VAL A 288 -13.77 -1.10 -25.24
C VAL A 288 -13.22 0.29 -24.91
N ALA A 289 -14.09 1.20 -24.46
CA ALA A 289 -13.70 2.54 -24.03
C ALA A 289 -12.74 2.53 -22.83
N ALA A 290 -12.99 1.65 -21.85
CA ALA A 290 -12.10 1.50 -20.68
C ALA A 290 -10.70 1.03 -21.11
N ARG A 291 -10.63 0.04 -22.02
CA ARG A 291 -9.35 -0.42 -22.59
C ARG A 291 -8.67 0.66 -23.42
N ALA A 292 -9.44 1.41 -24.22
CA ALA A 292 -8.90 2.53 -24.99
C ALA A 292 -8.30 3.63 -24.10
N ALA A 293 -8.92 3.92 -22.94
CA ALA A 293 -8.34 4.86 -21.97
C ALA A 293 -6.97 4.39 -21.46
N ALA A 294 -6.85 3.11 -21.08
CA ALA A 294 -5.58 2.53 -20.66
C ALA A 294 -4.53 2.58 -21.79
N GLY A 295 -4.91 2.27 -23.03
CA GLY A 295 -4.01 2.35 -24.18
C GLY A 295 -3.57 3.78 -24.50
N ILE A 296 -4.45 4.78 -24.40
CA ILE A 296 -4.10 6.19 -24.63
C ILE A 296 -3.13 6.71 -23.55
N PHE A 297 -3.34 6.33 -22.29
CA PHE A 297 -2.41 6.70 -21.20
C PHE A 297 -1.14 5.85 -21.21
N GLY A 298 -1.12 4.69 -21.90
CA GLY A 298 0.04 3.79 -21.94
C GLY A 298 0.29 3.08 -20.63
N VAL A 299 -0.77 2.78 -19.87
CA VAL A 299 -0.70 2.17 -18.54
C VAL A 299 -1.52 0.88 -18.48
N PRO A 300 -1.25 -0.01 -17.51
CA PRO A 300 -2.04 -1.23 -17.32
C PRO A 300 -3.50 -0.94 -16.94
N LEU A 301 -4.36 -1.91 -17.24
CA LEU A 301 -5.77 -1.89 -16.89
C LEU A 301 -6.03 -2.86 -15.73
N LEU A 302 -6.60 -2.36 -14.66
CA LEU A 302 -7.20 -3.13 -13.59
C LEU A 302 -8.72 -3.12 -13.78
N ARG A 303 -9.36 -4.29 -13.75
CA ARG A 303 -10.81 -4.40 -13.77
C ARG A 303 -11.30 -4.86 -12.40
N LEU A 304 -12.20 -4.09 -11.83
CA LEU A 304 -12.92 -4.40 -10.59
C LEU A 304 -14.34 -4.88 -10.95
N ASP A 305 -14.64 -6.11 -10.54
CA ASP A 305 -15.99 -6.66 -10.62
C ASP A 305 -16.71 -6.43 -9.29
N PHE A 306 -17.64 -5.48 -9.27
CA PHE A 306 -18.43 -5.19 -8.08
C PHE A 306 -19.36 -6.35 -7.68
N ALA A 307 -19.83 -7.16 -8.62
CA ALA A 307 -20.65 -8.32 -8.29
C ALA A 307 -19.84 -9.38 -7.54
N ALA A 308 -18.56 -9.54 -7.86
CA ALA A 308 -17.66 -10.44 -7.15
C ALA A 308 -17.37 -9.99 -5.70
N LEU A 309 -17.50 -8.71 -5.39
CA LEU A 309 -17.37 -8.19 -4.01
C LEU A 309 -18.51 -8.68 -3.11
N HIS A 310 -19.74 -8.76 -3.64
CA HIS A 310 -20.92 -9.18 -2.86
C HIS A 310 -20.97 -10.69 -2.58
N ASN A 311 -20.39 -11.52 -3.46
CA ASN A 311 -20.48 -12.97 -3.39
C ASN A 311 -19.50 -13.62 -2.37
N LYS A 312 -18.50 -12.90 -1.89
CA LYS A 312 -17.51 -13.39 -0.93
C LYS A 312 -17.83 -12.88 0.48
N TRP A 313 -18.61 -13.65 1.25
CA TRP A 313 -18.84 -13.51 2.70
C TRP A 313 -19.52 -12.20 3.14
N MET A 314 -20.78 -12.32 3.58
CA MET A 314 -21.50 -11.22 4.24
C MET A 314 -20.69 -10.71 5.45
N GLY A 315 -20.35 -9.42 5.45
CA GLY A 315 -19.58 -8.75 6.52
C GLY A 315 -18.16 -8.30 6.17
N GLU A 316 -17.53 -8.86 5.11
CA GLU A 316 -16.15 -8.48 4.69
C GLU A 316 -16.09 -7.59 3.44
N THR A 317 -17.23 -7.30 2.82
CA THR A 317 -17.30 -6.62 1.51
C THR A 317 -16.66 -5.23 1.53
N GLU A 318 -16.87 -4.45 2.60
CA GLU A 318 -16.27 -3.12 2.75
C GLU A 318 -14.74 -3.20 2.92
N ARG A 319 -14.26 -4.15 3.69
CA ARG A 319 -12.82 -4.40 3.87
C ARG A 319 -12.18 -4.82 2.55
N ASN A 320 -12.83 -5.75 1.82
CA ASN A 320 -12.35 -6.21 0.52
C ASN A 320 -12.28 -5.07 -0.50
N LEU A 321 -13.27 -4.16 -0.50
CA LEU A 321 -13.21 -2.96 -1.33
C LEU A 321 -12.02 -2.06 -0.96
N ARG A 322 -11.82 -1.77 0.32
CA ARG A 322 -10.68 -0.96 0.78
C ARG A 322 -9.34 -1.57 0.38
N ASP A 323 -9.18 -2.87 0.55
CA ASP A 323 -7.96 -3.59 0.18
C ASP A 323 -7.75 -3.58 -1.34
N THR A 324 -8.84 -3.68 -2.10
CA THR A 324 -8.83 -3.59 -3.57
C THR A 324 -8.44 -2.20 -4.06
N LEU A 325 -8.98 -1.14 -3.46
CA LEU A 325 -8.63 0.24 -3.80
C LEU A 325 -7.19 0.57 -3.41
N LYS A 326 -6.72 0.10 -2.26
CA LYS A 326 -5.30 0.17 -1.88
C LYS A 326 -4.40 -0.56 -2.88
N THR A 327 -4.83 -1.70 -3.39
CA THR A 327 -4.09 -2.43 -4.43
C THR A 327 -4.00 -1.60 -5.71
N ALA A 328 -5.09 -0.94 -6.12
CA ALA A 328 -5.07 -0.03 -7.27
C ALA A 328 -4.10 1.15 -7.05
N ASP A 329 -4.08 1.75 -5.86
CA ASP A 329 -3.14 2.82 -5.51
C ASP A 329 -1.68 2.36 -5.60
N VAL A 330 -1.38 1.15 -5.14
CA VAL A 330 -0.03 0.55 -5.22
C VAL A 330 0.35 0.18 -6.66
N MET A 331 -0.63 -0.16 -7.50
CA MET A 331 -0.44 -0.47 -8.92
C MET A 331 -0.34 0.77 -9.81
N ALA A 332 -0.54 1.98 -9.26
CA ALA A 332 -0.42 3.21 -10.03
C ALA A 332 0.99 3.37 -10.67
N PRO A 333 1.10 3.98 -11.87
CA PRO A 333 -0.01 4.52 -12.66
C PRO A 333 -0.82 3.42 -13.37
N CYS A 334 -2.15 3.48 -13.30
CA CYS A 334 -3.03 2.50 -13.94
C CYS A 334 -4.42 3.08 -14.25
N VAL A 335 -5.18 2.39 -15.09
CA VAL A 335 -6.62 2.62 -15.23
C VAL A 335 -7.37 1.58 -14.40
N LEU A 336 -8.27 2.03 -13.53
CA LEU A 336 -9.19 1.16 -12.79
C LEU A 336 -10.56 1.19 -13.49
N TRP A 337 -10.91 0.11 -14.15
CA TRP A 337 -12.21 -0.07 -14.76
C TRP A 337 -13.17 -0.74 -13.79
N ILE A 338 -14.29 -0.07 -13.52
CA ILE A 338 -15.39 -0.57 -12.71
C ILE A 338 -16.57 -0.84 -13.64
N ASP A 339 -16.87 -2.11 -13.82
CA ASP A 339 -17.94 -2.52 -14.75
C ASP A 339 -19.26 -2.59 -14.01
N GLU A 340 -20.32 -2.03 -14.64
CA GLU A 340 -21.70 -2.03 -14.15
C GLU A 340 -21.81 -1.58 -12.68
N ILE A 341 -21.29 -0.36 -12.41
CA ILE A 341 -21.20 0.18 -11.04
C ILE A 341 -22.56 0.20 -10.33
N GLU A 342 -23.68 0.33 -11.08
CA GLU A 342 -25.04 0.27 -10.54
C GLU A 342 -25.31 -1.04 -9.79
N LYS A 343 -24.77 -2.18 -10.24
CA LYS A 343 -24.97 -3.48 -9.58
C LYS A 343 -24.35 -3.58 -8.18
N GLY A 344 -23.28 -2.83 -7.95
CA GLY A 344 -22.61 -2.80 -6.65
C GLY A 344 -23.16 -1.77 -5.67
N VAL A 345 -23.96 -0.81 -6.16
CA VAL A 345 -24.50 0.28 -5.36
C VAL A 345 -26.03 0.33 -5.35
N ALA A 346 -26.69 -0.66 -5.96
CA ALA A 346 -28.16 -0.74 -6.01
C ALA A 346 -28.76 -0.78 -4.60
N THR A 347 -29.74 0.07 -4.36
CA THR A 347 -30.50 0.20 -3.11
C THR A 347 -31.66 -0.78 -3.05
N GLY A 348 -31.41 -2.09 -3.17
CA GLY A 348 -32.43 -3.12 -2.95
C GLY A 348 -32.79 -3.28 -1.48
N ASP A 349 -34.02 -3.65 -1.19
CA ASP A 349 -34.66 -3.62 0.16
C ASP A 349 -33.99 -4.47 1.26
N SER A 350 -33.10 -5.41 0.94
CA SER A 350 -32.48 -6.29 1.93
C SER A 350 -31.03 -5.93 2.33
N ASP A 351 -30.28 -5.16 1.52
CA ASP A 351 -28.84 -4.86 1.72
C ASP A 351 -28.49 -3.37 1.61
N GLY A 352 -29.46 -2.48 1.66
CA GLY A 352 -29.26 -1.03 1.45
C GLY A 352 -28.24 -0.35 2.38
N ALA A 353 -28.01 -0.87 3.57
CA ALA A 353 -27.02 -0.33 4.49
C ALA A 353 -25.58 -0.68 4.07
N THR A 354 -25.36 -1.88 3.57
CA THR A 354 -24.04 -2.35 3.08
C THR A 354 -23.68 -1.64 1.78
N SER A 355 -24.60 -1.54 0.84
CA SER A 355 -24.39 -0.84 -0.45
C SER A 355 -24.06 0.64 -0.24
N LYS A 356 -24.73 1.32 0.70
CA LYS A 356 -24.42 2.72 1.06
C LYS A 356 -23.01 2.88 1.66
N ARG A 357 -22.55 1.93 2.48
CA ARG A 357 -21.19 1.96 3.05
C ARG A 357 -20.13 1.75 1.98
N ILE A 358 -20.35 0.78 1.09
CA ILE A 358 -19.48 0.50 -0.07
C ILE A 358 -19.36 1.74 -0.95
N LEU A 359 -20.49 2.35 -1.30
CA LEU A 359 -20.52 3.59 -2.06
C LEU A 359 -19.78 4.72 -1.33
N GLY A 360 -20.04 4.91 -0.04
CA GLY A 360 -19.36 5.92 0.78
C GLY A 360 -17.84 5.74 0.78
N THR A 361 -17.37 4.52 0.99
CA THR A 361 -15.93 4.17 0.97
C THR A 361 -15.31 4.47 -0.40
N PHE A 362 -15.96 4.07 -1.49
CA PHE A 362 -15.49 4.35 -2.85
C PHE A 362 -15.45 5.85 -3.16
N LEU A 363 -16.52 6.59 -2.83
CA LEU A 363 -16.61 8.03 -3.08
C LEU A 363 -15.59 8.84 -2.28
N THR A 364 -15.33 8.43 -1.03
CA THR A 364 -14.30 9.05 -0.20
C THR A 364 -12.92 8.81 -0.81
N TRP A 365 -12.60 7.57 -1.17
CA TRP A 365 -11.35 7.26 -1.84
C TRP A 365 -11.19 8.04 -3.16
N LEU A 366 -12.22 8.07 -4.02
CA LEU A 366 -12.18 8.80 -5.29
C LEU A 366 -11.96 10.31 -5.11
N ALA A 367 -12.47 10.88 -4.01
CA ALA A 367 -12.29 12.29 -3.68
C ALA A 367 -10.87 12.60 -3.18
N GLU A 368 -10.33 11.72 -2.34
CA GLU A 368 -9.10 11.93 -1.56
C GLU A 368 -7.84 11.34 -2.21
N LYS A 369 -8.00 10.47 -3.22
CA LYS A 369 -6.83 9.85 -3.88
C LYS A 369 -5.90 10.89 -4.48
N HIS A 370 -4.61 10.74 -4.22
CA HIS A 370 -3.52 11.52 -4.83
C HIS A 370 -2.68 10.68 -5.81
N THR A 371 -3.01 9.41 -5.97
CA THR A 371 -2.32 8.46 -6.85
C THR A 371 -2.78 8.62 -8.30
N HIS A 372 -1.92 8.28 -9.24
CA HIS A 372 -2.22 8.32 -10.67
C HIS A 372 -3.04 7.08 -11.08
N VAL A 373 -4.18 6.89 -10.43
CA VAL A 373 -5.20 5.89 -10.79
C VAL A 373 -6.32 6.62 -11.51
N PHE A 374 -6.53 6.32 -12.79
CA PHE A 374 -7.65 6.89 -13.56
C PHE A 374 -8.84 5.92 -13.52
N VAL A 375 -9.98 6.37 -13.00
CA VAL A 375 -11.17 5.52 -12.87
C VAL A 375 -12.04 5.62 -14.12
N VAL A 376 -12.39 4.48 -14.71
CA VAL A 376 -13.41 4.38 -15.75
C VAL A 376 -14.56 3.54 -15.20
N ALA A 377 -15.63 4.19 -14.77
CA ALA A 377 -16.85 3.51 -14.35
C ALA A 377 -17.82 3.39 -15.51
N THR A 378 -18.50 2.23 -15.63
CA THR A 378 -19.53 2.00 -16.64
C THR A 378 -20.88 1.79 -15.98
N ALA A 379 -21.94 2.32 -16.57
CA ALA A 379 -23.30 2.07 -16.13
C ALA A 379 -24.25 1.92 -17.35
N ASN A 380 -25.28 1.10 -17.19
CA ASN A 380 -26.29 0.87 -18.23
C ASN A 380 -27.47 1.83 -18.12
N ASP A 381 -27.86 2.20 -16.89
CA ASP A 381 -28.97 3.11 -16.62
C ASP A 381 -28.56 4.16 -15.56
N ILE A 382 -28.76 5.43 -15.92
CA ILE A 382 -28.47 6.55 -15.02
C ILE A 382 -29.48 6.61 -13.85
N SER A 383 -30.69 6.10 -14.03
CA SER A 383 -31.77 6.14 -13.02
C SER A 383 -31.47 5.20 -11.84
N GLU A 384 -30.66 4.18 -12.06
CA GLU A 384 -30.20 3.24 -11.02
C GLU A 384 -28.98 3.75 -10.23
N LEU A 385 -28.36 4.85 -10.70
CA LEU A 385 -27.19 5.42 -10.04
C LEU A 385 -27.55 6.34 -8.87
N PRO A 386 -26.92 6.19 -7.71
CA PRO A 386 -27.05 7.16 -6.63
C PRO A 386 -26.66 8.57 -7.09
N PRO A 387 -27.44 9.62 -6.73
CA PRO A 387 -27.14 11.01 -7.12
C PRO A 387 -25.74 11.48 -6.74
N GLU A 388 -25.18 10.90 -5.70
CA GLU A 388 -23.83 11.19 -5.18
C GLU A 388 -22.74 10.87 -6.21
N LEU A 389 -22.91 9.86 -7.05
CA LEU A 389 -21.96 9.49 -8.12
C LEU A 389 -21.91 10.49 -9.28
N VAL A 390 -23.08 11.03 -9.63
CA VAL A 390 -23.22 11.99 -10.74
C VAL A 390 -22.90 13.42 -10.34
N ARG A 391 -22.68 13.69 -9.06
CA ARG A 391 -22.37 15.02 -8.52
C ARG A 391 -21.00 15.49 -8.99
N LYS A 392 -20.90 16.77 -9.39
CA LYS A 392 -19.63 17.42 -9.78
C LYS A 392 -18.56 17.24 -8.72
N GLY A 393 -17.32 16.96 -9.14
CA GLY A 393 -16.14 16.78 -8.27
C GLY A 393 -15.83 15.32 -7.92
N ARG A 394 -16.65 14.35 -8.37
CA ARG A 394 -16.39 12.91 -8.24
C ARG A 394 -15.70 12.37 -9.48
N PHE A 395 -16.39 12.36 -10.60
CA PHE A 395 -15.81 12.13 -11.92
C PHE A 395 -15.51 13.48 -12.59
N ASP A 396 -14.51 13.52 -13.44
CA ASP A 396 -14.16 14.72 -14.21
C ASP A 396 -15.19 14.97 -15.30
N GLU A 397 -15.73 13.90 -15.91
CA GLU A 397 -16.68 13.99 -17.01
C GLU A 397 -17.57 12.75 -17.08
N ILE A 398 -18.77 12.93 -17.65
CA ILE A 398 -19.73 11.85 -17.92
C ILE A 398 -19.95 11.78 -19.42
N PHE A 399 -19.68 10.63 -20.03
CA PHE A 399 -19.87 10.40 -21.45
C PHE A 399 -21.03 9.45 -21.71
N PHE A 400 -21.91 9.84 -22.60
CA PHE A 400 -22.88 8.91 -23.17
C PHE A 400 -22.25 8.19 -24.37
N VAL A 401 -22.25 6.86 -24.31
CA VAL A 401 -21.74 6.00 -25.38
C VAL A 401 -22.92 5.40 -26.11
N ASP A 402 -23.11 5.82 -27.37
CA ASP A 402 -24.14 5.34 -28.22
C ASP A 402 -23.74 4.03 -28.93
N LEU A 403 -24.72 3.36 -29.53
CA LEU A 403 -24.45 2.17 -30.33
C LEU A 403 -23.54 2.53 -31.54
N PRO A 404 -22.61 1.63 -31.90
CA PRO A 404 -21.73 1.88 -33.04
C PRO A 404 -22.56 1.99 -34.33
N THR A 405 -22.24 2.99 -35.14
CA THR A 405 -22.83 3.14 -36.49
C THR A 405 -22.12 2.18 -37.46
N ALA A 406 -22.78 1.85 -38.58
CA ALA A 406 -22.23 0.95 -39.60
C ALA A 406 -20.87 1.41 -40.20
N ALA A 407 -20.45 2.63 -39.93
CA ALA A 407 -19.16 3.21 -40.37
C ALA A 407 -18.01 3.05 -39.36
N VAL A 408 -18.27 2.47 -38.21
CA VAL A 408 -17.30 2.18 -37.14
C VAL A 408 -17.02 0.69 -37.09
#